data_20b083c7dbb8ca577c06f380520bdcbc
#
_entry.id   20b083c7dbb8ca577c06f380520bdcbc
#
_cell.length_a   1.000
_cell.length_b   1.000
_cell.length_c   1.000
_cell.angle_alpha   90.00
_cell.angle_beta   90.00
_cell.angle_gamma   90.00
#
_symmetry.space_group_name_H-M   'P 1'
#
loop_
_entity.id
_entity.type
_entity.pdbx_description
1 polymer ?
#
loop_
_entity_poly.entity_id
_entity_poly.type
_entity_poly.pdbx_seq_one_letter_code
_entity_poly.pdbx_strand_id
1 'polypeptide(L)'
;MRNVGRKLAYVLAATNHGSMIVNRFDQRMLDTDRDYGVGHQLLETGAYEAIEGELGTQLLELRRRYHGDGVLALDCGANIGAYTVEWATAMVGWGQVMAIEPQERVYYALAGNIALNNCFNAVAMHAAVGAENGIISVPTPNYLEPGSFGNLELNPSDNNEYIGQDIDYSPENCVPVQKIAIDTLELARVDLIKLDIEGMETEALAGAAQTIARCQPIVLVETVKANGDELRAWLGQREYVTVDAGPSLLAIHRADETLTQLQLDVLSQSSAA
;
A
#
# COMPACT_ATOMS: atom_id res chain seq x y z
N MET A 1 -29.16 -14.49 31.24
CA MET A 1 -28.38 -13.77 30.23
C MET A 1 -27.29 -14.70 29.71
N ARG A 2 -27.29 -15.09 28.43
CA ARG A 2 -26.18 -15.83 27.87
C ARG A 2 -24.99 -14.88 27.81
N ASN A 3 -23.91 -15.23 28.47
CA ASN A 3 -22.64 -14.50 28.39
C ASN A 3 -22.11 -14.73 26.96
N VAL A 4 -22.48 -13.85 26.01
CA VAL A 4 -21.96 -13.87 24.65
C VAL A 4 -20.55 -13.33 24.78
N GLY A 5 -19.56 -14.22 24.79
CA GLY A 5 -18.16 -13.85 24.86
C GLY A 5 -17.84 -12.85 23.75
N ARG A 6 -17.27 -11.69 24.12
CA ARG A 6 -16.80 -10.68 23.16
C ARG A 6 -15.59 -11.26 22.41
N LYS A 7 -15.69 -11.45 21.09
CA LYS A 7 -14.53 -11.78 20.26
C LYS A 7 -13.56 -10.58 20.24
N LEU A 8 -12.29 -10.84 20.44
CA LEU A 8 -11.21 -9.85 20.34
C LEU A 8 -10.49 -10.08 19.02
N ALA A 9 -10.85 -9.32 17.99
CA ALA A 9 -10.21 -9.41 16.67
C ALA A 9 -8.88 -8.67 16.66
N TYR A 10 -8.88 -7.40 17.08
CA TYR A 10 -7.67 -6.59 17.11
C TYR A 10 -6.87 -6.80 18.40
N VAL A 11 -5.57 -6.99 18.25
CA VAL A 11 -4.58 -7.15 19.31
C VAL A 11 -3.40 -6.22 19.08
N LEU A 12 -2.65 -5.92 20.14
CA LEU A 12 -1.39 -5.20 20.03
C LEU A 12 -0.25 -6.23 19.91
N ALA A 13 0.56 -6.12 18.88
CA ALA A 13 1.71 -6.97 18.63
C ALA A 13 3.00 -6.14 18.57
N ALA A 14 4.09 -6.71 19.08
CA ALA A 14 5.44 -6.20 18.84
C ALA A 14 5.94 -6.80 17.50
N THR A 15 6.31 -5.95 16.56
CA THR A 15 6.75 -6.35 15.22
C THR A 15 8.04 -5.63 14.84
N ASN A 16 8.64 -6.02 13.70
CA ASN A 16 9.81 -5.33 13.15
C ASN A 16 9.46 -3.90 12.66
N HIS A 17 8.17 -3.64 12.40
CA HIS A 17 7.65 -2.30 12.06
C HIS A 17 7.29 -1.46 13.29
N GLY A 18 7.56 -1.94 14.51
CA GLY A 18 7.20 -1.30 15.77
C GLY A 18 6.01 -1.98 16.47
N SER A 19 5.28 -1.22 17.31
CA SER A 19 4.08 -1.74 17.97
C SER A 19 2.87 -1.58 17.06
N MET A 20 2.23 -2.70 16.66
CA MET A 20 1.16 -2.69 15.67
C MET A 20 -0.16 -3.21 16.26
N ILE A 21 -1.25 -2.51 15.95
CA ILE A 21 -2.61 -3.01 16.10
C ILE A 21 -2.88 -3.92 14.92
N VAL A 22 -3.08 -5.21 15.17
CA VAL A 22 -3.21 -6.25 14.16
C VAL A 22 -4.53 -6.99 14.36
N ASN A 23 -5.25 -7.27 13.28
CA ASN A 23 -6.39 -8.19 13.34
C ASN A 23 -5.89 -9.63 13.24
N ARG A 24 -6.08 -10.41 14.30
CA ARG A 24 -5.64 -11.82 14.35
C ARG A 24 -6.45 -12.76 13.47
N PHE A 25 -7.56 -12.31 12.91
CA PHE A 25 -8.36 -13.02 11.93
C PHE A 25 -8.03 -12.62 10.49
N ASP A 26 -7.07 -11.71 10.31
CA ASP A 26 -6.56 -11.36 8.98
C ASP A 26 -5.63 -12.47 8.49
N GLN A 27 -6.26 -13.55 8.06
CA GLN A 27 -5.62 -14.77 7.56
C GLN A 27 -6.59 -15.53 6.67
N ARG A 28 -6.08 -16.11 5.60
CA ARG A 28 -6.78 -17.04 4.71
C ARG A 28 -5.89 -18.24 4.41
N MET A 29 -6.40 -19.43 4.65
CA MET A 29 -5.71 -20.65 4.25
C MET A 29 -5.84 -20.83 2.74
N LEU A 30 -4.71 -20.79 2.01
CA LEU A 30 -4.66 -21.00 0.56
C LEU A 30 -4.61 -22.48 0.22
N ASP A 31 -3.91 -23.27 1.04
CA ASP A 31 -3.71 -24.71 0.93
C ASP A 31 -3.50 -25.29 2.34
N THR A 32 -3.21 -26.63 2.42
CA THR A 32 -2.97 -27.31 3.69
C THR A 32 -1.77 -26.79 4.49
N ASP A 33 -0.88 -26.00 3.85
CA ASP A 33 0.40 -25.58 4.46
C ASP A 33 0.72 -24.08 4.27
N ARG A 34 -0.20 -23.26 3.72
CA ARG A 34 0.04 -21.82 3.49
C ARG A 34 -1.14 -20.99 3.92
N ASP A 35 -0.94 -20.22 4.98
CA ASP A 35 -1.82 -19.15 5.38
C ASP A 35 -1.30 -17.83 4.77
N TYR A 36 -2.22 -16.97 4.35
CA TYR A 36 -1.93 -15.65 3.81
C TYR A 36 -2.76 -14.58 4.52
N GLY A 37 -2.19 -13.39 4.69
CA GLY A 37 -2.83 -12.23 5.30
C GLY A 37 -1.81 -11.38 6.04
N VAL A 38 -1.98 -10.06 6.05
CA VAL A 38 -1.09 -9.11 6.72
C VAL A 38 -1.02 -9.41 8.21
N GLY A 39 -2.18 -9.64 8.83
CA GLY A 39 -2.25 -10.00 10.25
C GLY A 39 -1.54 -11.29 10.59
N HIS A 40 -1.73 -12.32 9.75
CA HIS A 40 -1.05 -13.61 9.91
C HIS A 40 0.47 -13.44 9.86
N GLN A 41 1.00 -12.81 8.80
CA GLN A 41 2.45 -12.63 8.65
C GLN A 41 3.06 -11.86 9.82
N LEU A 42 2.45 -10.76 10.25
CA LEU A 42 2.95 -9.95 11.36
C LEU A 42 2.93 -10.71 12.70
N LEU A 43 1.92 -11.55 12.96
CA LEU A 43 1.84 -12.33 14.19
C LEU A 43 2.76 -13.54 14.20
N GLU A 44 3.05 -14.13 13.04
CA GLU A 44 3.87 -15.31 12.89
C GLU A 44 5.36 -14.98 12.81
N THR A 45 5.73 -13.95 12.03
CA THR A 45 7.12 -13.61 11.72
C THR A 45 7.60 -12.28 12.32
N GLY A 46 6.69 -11.44 12.77
CA GLY A 46 6.97 -10.06 13.18
C GLY A 46 7.20 -9.10 12.00
N ALA A 47 7.10 -9.56 10.75
CA ALA A 47 7.34 -8.74 9.56
C ALA A 47 6.23 -8.95 8.53
N TYR A 48 6.03 -7.94 7.69
CA TYR A 48 5.20 -8.02 6.50
C TYR A 48 6.03 -7.61 5.28
N GLU A 49 6.16 -8.53 4.32
CA GLU A 49 6.86 -8.30 3.04
C GLU A 49 8.16 -7.47 3.18
N ALA A 50 9.03 -7.91 4.08
CA ALA A 50 10.21 -7.14 4.51
C ALA A 50 11.12 -6.67 3.36
N ILE A 51 11.21 -7.44 2.27
CA ILE A 51 12.02 -7.09 1.09
C ILE A 51 11.43 -5.86 0.38
N GLU A 52 10.12 -5.79 0.23
CA GLU A 52 9.46 -4.65 -0.43
C GLU A 52 9.52 -3.39 0.44
N GLY A 53 9.32 -3.53 1.76
CA GLY A 53 9.48 -2.42 2.72
C GLY A 53 10.87 -1.83 2.69
N GLU A 54 11.91 -2.70 2.72
CA GLU A 54 13.31 -2.28 2.62
C GLU A 54 13.61 -1.61 1.27
N LEU A 55 13.10 -2.15 0.16
CA LEU A 55 13.22 -1.53 -1.15
C LEU A 55 12.63 -0.11 -1.14
N GLY A 56 11.40 0.05 -0.62
CA GLY A 56 10.76 1.37 -0.51
C GLY A 56 11.59 2.36 0.28
N THR A 57 12.16 1.92 1.43
CA THR A 57 13.04 2.75 2.26
C THR A 57 14.29 3.18 1.50
N GLN A 58 14.96 2.26 0.81
CA GLN A 58 16.15 2.57 0.00
C GLN A 58 15.84 3.56 -1.13
N LEU A 59 14.71 3.41 -1.80
CA LEU A 59 14.26 4.33 -2.85
C LEU A 59 14.02 5.74 -2.30
N LEU A 60 13.40 5.87 -1.12
CA LEU A 60 13.18 7.15 -0.44
C LEU A 60 14.49 7.82 -0.02
N GLU A 61 15.47 7.05 0.45
CA GLU A 61 16.81 7.55 0.77
C GLU A 61 17.55 8.04 -0.49
N LEU A 62 17.42 7.35 -1.63
CA LEU A 62 17.96 7.79 -2.91
C LEU A 62 17.30 9.10 -3.37
N ARG A 63 15.97 9.19 -3.27
CA ARG A 63 15.25 10.45 -3.56
C ARG A 63 15.73 11.59 -2.69
N ARG A 64 15.94 11.37 -1.38
CA ARG A 64 16.56 12.36 -0.50
C ARG A 64 17.95 12.77 -0.97
N ARG A 65 18.79 11.79 -1.33
CA ARG A 65 20.17 12.03 -1.78
C ARG A 65 20.23 12.95 -3.00
N TYR A 66 19.36 12.73 -3.98
CA TYR A 66 19.38 13.46 -5.24
C TYR A 66 18.51 14.72 -5.25
N HIS A 67 17.43 14.75 -4.45
CA HIS A 67 16.46 15.84 -4.48
C HIS A 67 16.34 16.61 -3.14
N GLY A 68 17.13 16.24 -2.13
CA GLY A 68 17.15 16.90 -0.81
C GLY A 68 15.98 16.52 0.09
N ASP A 69 15.97 17.12 1.29
CA ASP A 69 14.92 16.91 2.29
C ASP A 69 13.54 17.38 1.79
N GLY A 70 12.47 16.95 2.47
CA GLY A 70 11.08 17.19 2.06
C GLY A 70 10.52 16.11 1.15
N VAL A 71 11.09 14.91 1.18
CA VAL A 71 10.60 13.73 0.47
C VAL A 71 9.18 13.39 0.92
N LEU A 72 8.29 13.10 -0.03
CA LEU A 72 6.91 12.68 0.23
C LEU A 72 6.64 11.33 -0.42
N ALA A 73 6.25 10.35 0.40
CA ALA A 73 5.73 9.06 -0.04
C ALA A 73 4.19 9.03 0.03
N LEU A 74 3.55 8.49 -0.99
CA LEU A 74 2.14 8.12 -1.00
C LEU A 74 2.05 6.60 -0.86
N ASP A 75 1.40 6.12 0.21
CA ASP A 75 1.12 4.70 0.47
C ASP A 75 -0.37 4.47 0.21
N CYS A 76 -0.72 4.08 -1.02
CA CYS A 76 -2.09 3.88 -1.46
C CYS A 76 -2.45 2.39 -1.31
N GLY A 77 -3.49 2.10 -0.54
CA GLY A 77 -3.79 0.76 -0.02
C GLY A 77 -2.88 0.44 1.17
N ALA A 78 -2.74 1.41 2.09
CA ALA A 78 -1.78 1.32 3.18
C ALA A 78 -2.10 0.19 4.19
N ASN A 79 -3.26 -0.42 4.10
CA ASN A 79 -3.72 -1.45 5.01
C ASN A 79 -3.57 -0.97 6.48
N ILE A 80 -3.04 -1.76 7.39
CA ILE A 80 -2.78 -1.35 8.78
C ILE A 80 -1.50 -0.54 8.94
N GLY A 81 -0.78 -0.21 7.86
CA GLY A 81 0.33 0.73 7.84
C GLY A 81 1.71 0.14 8.15
N ALA A 82 1.99 -1.09 7.76
CA ALA A 82 3.32 -1.68 7.93
C ALA A 82 4.39 -0.83 7.23
N TYR A 83 4.24 -0.57 5.93
CA TYR A 83 5.15 0.32 5.18
C TYR A 83 5.07 1.77 5.64
N THR A 84 3.86 2.27 5.91
CA THR A 84 3.68 3.64 6.42
C THR A 84 4.53 3.92 7.67
N VAL A 85 4.50 3.02 8.67
CA VAL A 85 5.26 3.17 9.91
C VAL A 85 6.76 3.04 9.67
N GLU A 86 7.17 2.08 8.84
CA GLU A 86 8.57 1.87 8.47
C GLU A 86 9.15 3.11 7.77
N TRP A 87 8.51 3.59 6.72
CA TRP A 87 8.95 4.77 5.97
C TRP A 87 8.90 6.04 6.80
N ALA A 88 7.84 6.24 7.59
CA ALA A 88 7.76 7.39 8.46
C ALA A 88 8.88 7.40 9.51
N THR A 89 9.22 6.23 10.07
CA THR A 89 10.33 6.08 11.02
C THR A 89 11.67 6.37 10.36
N ALA A 90 11.92 5.84 9.18
CA ALA A 90 13.14 6.09 8.40
C ALA A 90 13.28 7.57 8.03
N MET A 91 12.16 8.24 7.72
CA MET A 91 12.15 9.62 7.24
C MET A 91 11.99 10.69 8.35
N VAL A 92 12.17 10.33 9.62
CA VAL A 92 12.08 11.32 10.71
C VAL A 92 13.02 12.50 10.47
N GLY A 93 12.46 13.70 10.47
CA GLY A 93 13.19 14.96 10.32
C GLY A 93 13.52 15.38 8.87
N TRP A 94 13.21 14.51 7.85
CA TRP A 94 13.52 14.85 6.47
C TRP A 94 12.44 14.51 5.43
N GLY A 95 11.43 13.73 5.79
CA GLY A 95 10.38 13.35 4.85
C GLY A 95 9.04 13.05 5.53
N GLN A 96 8.01 12.80 4.73
CA GLN A 96 6.64 12.58 5.16
C GLN A 96 6.01 11.41 4.42
N VAL A 97 4.99 10.79 5.03
CA VAL A 97 4.15 9.76 4.42
C VAL A 97 2.70 10.18 4.45
N MET A 98 2.01 10.01 3.34
CA MET A 98 0.55 10.08 3.27
C MET A 98 0.02 8.70 2.94
N ALA A 99 -0.70 8.10 3.88
CA ALA A 99 -1.25 6.76 3.81
C ALA A 99 -2.76 6.81 3.55
N ILE A 100 -3.23 6.04 2.58
CA ILE A 100 -4.63 6.06 2.13
C ILE A 100 -5.19 4.64 2.21
N GLU A 101 -6.30 4.48 2.97
CA GLU A 101 -6.93 3.18 3.20
C GLU A 101 -8.46 3.32 3.18
N PRO A 102 -9.18 2.59 2.31
CA PRO A 102 -10.63 2.70 2.18
C PRO A 102 -11.43 1.90 3.21
N GLN A 103 -10.91 0.81 3.75
CA GLN A 103 -11.63 -0.03 4.70
C GLN A 103 -11.64 0.59 6.09
N GLU A 104 -12.80 1.03 6.57
CA GLU A 104 -12.94 1.78 7.84
C GLU A 104 -12.23 1.13 9.03
N ARG A 105 -12.36 -0.18 9.21
CA ARG A 105 -11.76 -0.89 10.35
C ARG A 105 -10.26 -1.05 10.23
N VAL A 106 -9.78 -1.22 9.02
CA VAL A 106 -8.35 -1.28 8.69
C VAL A 106 -7.73 0.11 8.85
N TYR A 107 -8.41 1.15 8.37
CA TYR A 107 -8.02 2.55 8.56
C TYR A 107 -7.89 2.93 10.05
N TYR A 108 -8.79 2.45 10.93
CA TYR A 108 -8.64 2.70 12.37
C TYR A 108 -7.36 2.09 12.95
N ALA A 109 -6.97 0.91 12.48
CA ALA A 109 -5.70 0.30 12.85
C ALA A 109 -4.51 1.09 12.29
N LEU A 110 -4.54 1.50 11.01
CA LEU A 110 -3.55 2.37 10.37
C LEU A 110 -3.31 3.64 11.20
N ALA A 111 -4.36 4.40 11.48
CA ALA A 111 -4.26 5.64 12.25
C ALA A 111 -3.73 5.38 13.68
N GLY A 112 -4.16 4.28 14.30
CA GLY A 112 -3.66 3.84 15.60
C GLY A 112 -2.18 3.47 15.56
N ASN A 113 -1.72 2.79 14.53
CA ASN A 113 -0.32 2.38 14.36
C ASN A 113 0.61 3.58 14.13
N ILE A 114 0.17 4.55 13.33
CA ILE A 114 0.88 5.84 13.19
C ILE A 114 1.07 6.51 14.57
N ALA A 115 0.00 6.60 15.36
CA ALA A 115 0.04 7.23 16.67
C ALA A 115 0.90 6.45 17.67
N LEU A 116 0.77 5.12 17.74
CA LEU A 116 1.53 4.25 18.66
C LEU A 116 3.05 4.34 18.42
N ASN A 117 3.46 4.51 17.17
CA ASN A 117 4.86 4.58 16.78
C ASN A 117 5.40 6.02 16.71
N ASN A 118 4.62 7.01 17.15
CA ASN A 118 5.01 8.42 17.15
C ASN A 118 5.44 8.95 15.76
N CYS A 119 4.80 8.47 14.71
CA CYS A 119 5.07 8.88 13.33
C CYS A 119 4.40 10.25 13.04
N PHE A 120 4.90 11.34 13.65
CA PHE A 120 4.34 12.69 13.48
C PHE A 120 4.51 13.25 12.06
N ASN A 121 5.30 12.60 11.23
CA ASN A 121 5.51 12.88 9.82
C ASN A 121 4.65 11.97 8.91
N ALA A 122 3.66 11.25 9.45
CA ALA A 122 2.72 10.46 8.69
C ALA A 122 1.28 10.96 8.90
N VAL A 123 0.48 10.91 7.83
CA VAL A 123 -0.96 11.25 7.83
C VAL A 123 -1.74 10.09 7.23
N ALA A 124 -2.80 9.65 7.93
CA ALA A 124 -3.75 8.66 7.41
C ALA A 124 -4.99 9.34 6.83
N MET A 125 -5.43 8.89 5.65
CA MET A 125 -6.66 9.32 4.98
C MET A 125 -7.61 8.13 4.82
N HIS A 126 -8.84 8.27 5.29
CA HIS A 126 -9.92 7.30 5.03
C HIS A 126 -10.53 7.59 3.65
N ALA A 127 -9.95 7.02 2.61
CA ALA A 127 -10.35 7.22 1.23
C ALA A 127 -9.92 6.03 0.35
N ALA A 128 -10.55 5.90 -0.82
CA ALA A 128 -10.07 5.09 -1.93
C ALA A 128 -9.37 5.99 -2.95
N VAL A 129 -8.38 5.45 -3.67
CA VAL A 129 -7.72 6.15 -4.78
C VAL A 129 -8.34 5.69 -6.10
N GLY A 130 -8.55 6.63 -7.03
CA GLY A 130 -9.11 6.33 -8.35
C GLY A 130 -8.87 7.46 -9.36
N ALA A 131 -9.52 7.37 -10.53
CA ALA A 131 -9.30 8.32 -11.64
C ALA A 131 -9.87 9.72 -11.36
N GLU A 132 -10.92 9.81 -10.54
CA GLU A 132 -11.64 11.05 -10.25
C GLU A 132 -12.20 11.06 -8.83
N ASN A 133 -12.47 12.25 -8.31
CA ASN A 133 -13.13 12.41 -7.02
C ASN A 133 -14.58 11.94 -7.08
N GLY A 134 -15.03 11.30 -6.01
CA GLY A 134 -16.40 10.82 -5.89
C GLY A 134 -16.65 10.06 -4.59
N ILE A 135 -17.65 9.21 -4.62
CA ILE A 135 -17.95 8.28 -3.53
C ILE A 135 -17.90 6.86 -4.11
N ILE A 136 -17.27 5.96 -3.40
CA ILE A 136 -17.27 4.52 -3.69
C ILE A 136 -17.93 3.77 -2.52
N SER A 137 -18.65 2.71 -2.84
CA SER A 137 -19.25 1.81 -1.84
C SER A 137 -18.25 0.72 -1.49
N VAL A 138 -17.69 0.78 -0.29
CA VAL A 138 -16.70 -0.21 0.19
C VAL A 138 -17.42 -1.32 0.94
N PRO A 139 -17.37 -2.58 0.50
CA PRO A 139 -18.00 -3.69 1.20
C PRO A 139 -17.35 -3.93 2.56
N THR A 140 -18.12 -4.41 3.51
CA THR A 140 -17.68 -4.64 4.89
C THR A 140 -17.58 -6.13 5.18
N PRO A 141 -16.37 -6.73 5.17
CA PRO A 141 -16.20 -8.12 5.57
C PRO A 141 -16.45 -8.32 7.06
N ASN A 142 -16.63 -9.57 7.48
CA ASN A 142 -16.72 -9.89 8.89
C ASN A 142 -15.33 -9.98 9.53
N TYR A 143 -14.85 -8.87 10.06
CA TYR A 143 -13.54 -8.78 10.74
C TYR A 143 -13.40 -9.62 12.01
N LEU A 144 -14.46 -10.33 12.42
CA LEU A 144 -14.46 -11.27 13.56
C LEU A 144 -14.36 -12.74 13.13
N GLU A 145 -14.19 -13.01 11.85
CA GLU A 145 -13.96 -14.32 11.26
C GLU A 145 -12.74 -14.28 10.33
N PRO A 146 -12.10 -15.42 10.05
CA PRO A 146 -10.93 -15.47 9.17
C PRO A 146 -11.21 -14.90 7.77
N GLY A 147 -10.27 -14.13 7.23
CA GLY A 147 -10.28 -13.59 5.88
C GLY A 147 -9.05 -12.75 5.62
N SER A 148 -8.53 -12.77 4.39
CA SER A 148 -7.42 -11.89 3.95
C SER A 148 -8.00 -10.53 3.60
N PHE A 149 -8.08 -9.62 4.58
CA PHE A 149 -8.75 -8.34 4.39
C PHE A 149 -7.98 -7.40 3.46
N GLY A 150 -6.67 -7.58 3.34
CA GLY A 150 -5.84 -6.85 2.39
C GLY A 150 -6.24 -7.11 0.93
N ASN A 151 -6.73 -8.31 0.61
CA ASN A 151 -7.10 -8.71 -0.76
C ASN A 151 -8.51 -8.30 -1.16
N LEU A 152 -9.20 -7.44 -0.40
CA LEU A 152 -10.57 -7.05 -0.66
C LEU A 152 -10.66 -6.12 -1.87
N GLU A 153 -11.20 -6.61 -2.98
CA GLU A 153 -11.54 -5.79 -4.14
C GLU A 153 -12.79 -4.94 -3.87
N LEU A 154 -12.74 -3.65 -4.18
CA LEU A 154 -13.84 -2.73 -3.86
C LEU A 154 -14.99 -2.79 -4.87
N ASN A 155 -14.68 -3.17 -6.11
CA ASN A 155 -15.66 -3.28 -7.19
C ASN A 155 -16.16 -4.73 -7.33
N PRO A 156 -17.48 -4.97 -7.42
CA PRO A 156 -18.00 -6.32 -7.62
C PRO A 156 -17.64 -6.83 -9.02
N SER A 157 -17.17 -8.07 -9.09
CA SER A 157 -16.88 -8.79 -10.33
C SER A 157 -17.05 -10.30 -10.10
N ASP A 158 -17.41 -11.03 -11.15
CA ASP A 158 -17.50 -12.50 -11.10
C ASP A 158 -16.11 -13.17 -10.90
N ASN A 159 -15.04 -12.42 -11.10
CA ASN A 159 -13.67 -12.88 -10.97
C ASN A 159 -12.97 -12.40 -9.70
N ASN A 160 -13.70 -11.76 -8.77
CA ASN A 160 -13.10 -11.29 -7.53
C ASN A 160 -12.50 -12.46 -6.73
N GLU A 161 -11.36 -12.21 -6.15
CA GLU A 161 -10.68 -13.22 -5.33
C GLU A 161 -11.50 -13.58 -4.10
N TYR A 162 -11.63 -14.88 -3.81
CA TYR A 162 -12.22 -15.32 -2.55
C TYR A 162 -11.26 -15.07 -1.40
N ILE A 163 -11.56 -14.12 -0.53
CA ILE A 163 -10.69 -13.70 0.56
C ILE A 163 -10.79 -14.57 1.85
N GLY A 164 -11.50 -15.69 1.79
CA GLY A 164 -11.83 -16.54 2.94
C GLY A 164 -13.28 -16.35 3.43
N GLN A 165 -14.00 -15.39 2.86
CA GLN A 165 -15.41 -15.08 3.13
C GLN A 165 -16.11 -14.71 1.83
N ASP A 166 -17.41 -14.98 1.78
CA ASP A 166 -18.27 -14.41 0.73
C ASP A 166 -18.51 -12.92 1.03
N ILE A 167 -18.24 -12.06 0.06
CA ILE A 167 -18.39 -10.62 0.20
C ILE A 167 -19.72 -10.17 -0.39
N ASP A 168 -20.49 -9.49 0.43
CA ASP A 168 -21.77 -8.91 0.04
C ASP A 168 -21.60 -7.45 -0.38
N TYR A 169 -21.74 -7.17 -1.67
CA TYR A 169 -21.65 -5.84 -2.27
C TYR A 169 -22.99 -5.09 -2.29
N SER A 170 -24.02 -5.59 -1.61
CA SER A 170 -25.29 -4.88 -1.50
C SER A 170 -25.11 -3.54 -0.75
N PRO A 171 -25.90 -2.51 -1.05
CA PRO A 171 -25.75 -1.19 -0.42
C PRO A 171 -25.85 -1.23 1.12
N GLU A 172 -26.60 -2.21 1.66
CA GLU A 172 -26.78 -2.40 3.11
C GLU A 172 -25.51 -2.87 3.82
N ASN A 173 -24.62 -3.54 3.09
CA ASN A 173 -23.37 -4.10 3.60
C ASN A 173 -22.14 -3.34 3.13
N CYS A 174 -22.33 -2.19 2.50
CA CYS A 174 -21.27 -1.30 2.08
C CYS A 174 -21.26 0.02 2.87
N VAL A 175 -20.08 0.60 3.03
CA VAL A 175 -19.88 1.93 3.61
C VAL A 175 -19.50 2.90 2.48
N PRO A 176 -20.18 4.06 2.35
CA PRO A 176 -19.78 5.09 1.40
C PRO A 176 -18.46 5.75 1.86
N VAL A 177 -17.45 5.71 1.01
CA VAL A 177 -16.11 6.25 1.28
C VAL A 177 -15.75 7.25 0.18
N GLN A 178 -15.01 8.29 0.52
CA GLN A 178 -14.47 9.23 -0.45
C GLN A 178 -13.53 8.50 -1.43
N LYS A 179 -13.76 8.67 -2.73
CA LYS A 179 -12.81 8.31 -3.77
C LYS A 179 -12.09 9.58 -4.22
N ILE A 180 -10.77 9.56 -4.25
CA ILE A 180 -9.94 10.72 -4.57
C ILE A 180 -9.02 10.44 -5.76
N ALA A 181 -8.85 11.42 -6.63
CA ALA A 181 -7.76 11.43 -7.59
C ALA A 181 -6.55 12.13 -6.95
N ILE A 182 -5.36 11.53 -7.06
CA ILE A 182 -4.12 12.08 -6.47
C ILE A 182 -3.86 13.50 -6.96
N ASP A 183 -4.18 13.79 -8.21
CA ASP A 183 -3.99 15.12 -8.80
C ASP A 183 -4.76 16.22 -8.06
N THR A 184 -5.90 15.89 -7.45
CA THR A 184 -6.73 16.86 -6.70
C THR A 184 -6.19 17.20 -5.31
N LEU A 185 -5.17 16.48 -4.84
CA LEU A 185 -4.46 16.81 -3.61
C LEU A 185 -3.47 17.98 -3.79
N GLU A 186 -3.21 18.38 -5.02
CA GLU A 186 -2.35 19.52 -5.39
C GLU A 186 -0.98 19.51 -4.69
N LEU A 187 -0.42 18.31 -4.46
CA LEU A 187 0.83 18.12 -3.75
C LEU A 187 2.00 18.75 -4.52
N ALA A 188 2.73 19.65 -3.91
CA ALA A 188 3.84 20.34 -4.56
C ALA A 188 5.00 19.41 -4.95
N ARG A 189 5.19 18.33 -4.20
CA ARG A 189 6.22 17.30 -4.40
C ARG A 189 5.66 15.93 -4.06
N VAL A 190 5.99 14.92 -4.86
CA VAL A 190 5.80 13.50 -4.57
C VAL A 190 7.02 12.76 -5.07
N ASP A 191 7.60 11.91 -4.26
CA ASP A 191 8.87 11.19 -4.54
C ASP A 191 8.65 9.70 -4.77
N LEU A 192 7.68 9.10 -4.07
CA LEU A 192 7.29 7.71 -4.22
C LEU A 192 5.76 7.61 -4.21
N ILE A 193 5.20 6.82 -5.12
CA ILE A 193 3.80 6.37 -5.08
C ILE A 193 3.81 4.85 -5.05
N LYS A 194 3.33 4.24 -3.96
CA LYS A 194 2.98 2.83 -3.91
C LYS A 194 1.49 2.71 -4.22
N LEU A 195 1.14 1.81 -5.12
CA LEU A 195 -0.24 1.44 -5.46
C LEU A 195 -0.40 -0.06 -5.25
N ASP A 196 -1.22 -0.40 -4.26
CA ASP A 196 -1.60 -1.76 -3.91
C ASP A 196 -3.06 -1.67 -3.46
N ILE A 197 -3.95 -1.54 -4.44
CA ILE A 197 -5.34 -1.10 -4.27
C ILE A 197 -6.35 -2.04 -4.93
N GLU A 198 -5.88 -3.29 -5.09
CA GLU A 198 -6.74 -4.44 -5.37
C GLU A 198 -7.58 -4.28 -6.64
N GLY A 199 -6.87 -3.99 -7.75
CA GLY A 199 -7.44 -3.93 -9.10
C GLY A 199 -7.85 -2.53 -9.60
N MET A 200 -7.56 -1.47 -8.84
CA MET A 200 -7.84 -0.08 -9.24
C MET A 200 -6.58 0.71 -9.66
N GLU A 201 -5.44 0.04 -9.88
CA GLU A 201 -4.13 0.64 -10.13
C GLU A 201 -4.13 1.50 -11.42
N THR A 202 -4.73 1.02 -12.50
CA THR A 202 -4.84 1.77 -13.77
C THR A 202 -5.64 3.05 -13.58
N GLU A 203 -6.75 2.99 -12.83
CA GLU A 203 -7.56 4.16 -12.49
C GLU A 203 -6.78 5.15 -11.61
N ALA A 204 -6.05 4.67 -10.61
CA ALA A 204 -5.24 5.49 -9.74
C ALA A 204 -4.11 6.21 -10.50
N LEU A 205 -3.43 5.53 -11.42
CA LEU A 205 -2.44 6.16 -12.30
C LEU A 205 -3.08 7.24 -13.19
N ALA A 206 -4.29 7.02 -13.71
CA ALA A 206 -5.01 8.03 -14.47
C ALA A 206 -5.33 9.26 -13.62
N GLY A 207 -5.74 9.07 -12.35
CA GLY A 207 -6.00 10.14 -11.39
C GLY A 207 -4.75 10.81 -10.81
N ALA A 208 -3.56 10.30 -11.12
CA ALA A 208 -2.27 10.85 -10.73
C ALA A 208 -1.47 11.44 -11.92
N ALA A 209 -2.06 11.48 -13.11
CA ALA A 209 -1.33 11.76 -14.36
C ALA A 209 -0.59 13.12 -14.34
N GLN A 210 -1.19 14.17 -13.80
CA GLN A 210 -0.57 15.50 -13.70
C GLN A 210 0.53 15.52 -12.62
N THR A 211 0.30 14.87 -11.50
CA THR A 211 1.28 14.73 -10.42
C THR A 211 2.50 13.93 -10.89
N ILE A 212 2.29 12.82 -11.61
CA ILE A 212 3.35 12.01 -12.20
C ILE A 212 4.14 12.82 -13.24
N ALA A 213 3.47 13.56 -14.11
CA ALA A 213 4.14 14.40 -15.11
C ALA A 213 4.97 15.54 -14.48
N ARG A 214 4.50 16.12 -13.36
CA ARG A 214 5.16 17.25 -12.70
C ARG A 214 6.28 16.82 -11.75
N CYS A 215 6.01 15.80 -10.93
CA CYS A 215 6.91 15.40 -9.84
C CYS A 215 7.85 14.26 -10.22
N GLN A 216 7.52 13.50 -11.27
CA GLN A 216 8.28 12.33 -11.71
C GLN A 216 8.64 11.39 -10.54
N PRO A 217 7.64 10.98 -9.71
CA PRO A 217 7.90 10.12 -8.57
C PRO A 217 8.36 8.74 -9.05
N ILE A 218 9.05 8.01 -8.20
CA ILE A 218 9.17 6.56 -8.36
C ILE A 218 7.77 5.97 -8.15
N VAL A 219 7.36 4.99 -8.96
CA VAL A 219 6.09 4.29 -8.83
C VAL A 219 6.36 2.82 -8.56
N LEU A 220 5.80 2.32 -7.47
CA LEU A 220 5.77 0.91 -7.11
C LEU A 220 4.31 0.47 -7.17
N VAL A 221 3.96 -0.38 -8.13
CA VAL A 221 2.58 -0.76 -8.39
C VAL A 221 2.42 -2.27 -8.41
N GLU A 222 1.49 -2.80 -7.60
CA GLU A 222 1.16 -4.22 -7.62
C GLU A 222 0.52 -4.63 -8.95
N THR A 223 0.87 -5.83 -9.44
CA THR A 223 0.41 -6.33 -10.73
C THR A 223 -0.45 -7.59 -10.64
N VAL A 224 -0.70 -8.09 -9.43
CA VAL A 224 -1.43 -9.36 -9.21
C VAL A 224 -2.86 -9.29 -9.74
N LYS A 225 -3.54 -8.16 -9.54
CA LYS A 225 -4.93 -7.94 -9.99
C LYS A 225 -5.03 -6.91 -11.13
N ALA A 226 -3.92 -6.30 -11.51
CA ALA A 226 -3.86 -5.33 -12.60
C ALA A 226 -3.26 -5.93 -13.87
N ASN A 227 -3.57 -5.33 -15.01
CA ASN A 227 -2.94 -5.69 -16.28
C ASN A 227 -1.51 -5.10 -16.35
N GLY A 228 -0.50 -5.89 -16.01
CA GLY A 228 0.90 -5.47 -15.99
C GLY A 228 1.39 -4.90 -17.35
N ASP A 229 0.94 -5.41 -18.47
CA ASP A 229 1.33 -4.89 -19.80
C ASP A 229 0.72 -3.50 -20.06
N GLU A 230 -0.51 -3.27 -19.62
CA GLU A 230 -1.17 -1.97 -19.72
C GLU A 230 -0.46 -0.93 -18.83
N LEU A 231 -0.11 -1.30 -17.60
CA LEU A 231 0.64 -0.46 -16.68
C LEU A 231 2.01 -0.08 -17.26
N ARG A 232 2.75 -1.06 -17.81
CA ARG A 232 4.04 -0.82 -18.47
C ARG A 232 3.89 0.12 -19.67
N ALA A 233 2.88 -0.09 -20.52
CA ALA A 233 2.62 0.77 -21.66
C ALA A 233 2.27 2.20 -21.24
N TRP A 234 1.44 2.36 -20.21
CA TRP A 234 1.03 3.66 -19.67
C TRP A 234 2.24 4.44 -19.09
N LEU A 235 3.08 3.76 -18.29
CA LEU A 235 4.30 4.31 -17.70
C LEU A 235 5.36 4.60 -18.77
N GLY A 236 5.55 3.71 -19.73
CA GLY A 236 6.50 3.87 -20.83
C GLY A 236 6.21 5.07 -21.72
N GLN A 237 4.92 5.40 -21.98
CA GLN A 237 4.51 6.62 -22.68
C GLN A 237 4.90 7.91 -21.95
N ARG A 238 5.23 7.81 -20.65
CA ARG A 238 5.66 8.91 -19.78
C ARG A 238 7.14 8.84 -19.41
N GLU A 239 7.92 8.16 -20.23
CA GLU A 239 9.38 8.04 -20.11
C GLU A 239 9.85 7.30 -18.85
N TYR A 240 9.02 6.42 -18.28
CA TYR A 240 9.44 5.53 -17.20
C TYR A 240 10.10 4.25 -17.73
N VAL A 241 11.14 3.81 -17.07
CA VAL A 241 11.72 2.47 -17.18
C VAL A 241 11.10 1.60 -16.11
N THR A 242 10.64 0.42 -16.48
CA THR A 242 9.96 -0.51 -15.59
C THR A 242 10.77 -1.79 -15.39
N VAL A 243 10.80 -2.28 -14.15
CA VAL A 243 11.48 -3.52 -13.74
C VAL A 243 10.54 -4.31 -12.85
N ASP A 244 10.52 -5.64 -13.00
CA ASP A 244 9.78 -6.52 -12.09
C ASP A 244 10.44 -6.54 -10.70
N ALA A 245 9.65 -6.31 -9.66
CA ALA A 245 10.06 -6.33 -8.27
C ALA A 245 9.10 -7.25 -7.47
N GLY A 246 9.23 -8.55 -7.68
CA GLY A 246 8.31 -9.53 -7.07
C GLY A 246 6.89 -9.42 -7.65
N PRO A 247 5.86 -9.25 -6.81
CA PRO A 247 4.47 -9.05 -7.24
C PRO A 247 4.22 -7.66 -7.81
N SER A 248 5.18 -6.75 -7.62
CA SER A 248 5.08 -5.35 -8.00
C SER A 248 5.92 -5.01 -9.23
N LEU A 249 5.54 -3.94 -9.91
CA LEU A 249 6.28 -3.28 -10.98
C LEU A 249 6.91 -2.01 -10.41
N LEU A 250 8.24 -1.96 -10.39
CA LEU A 250 8.99 -0.75 -10.07
C LEU A 250 9.17 0.09 -11.34
N ALA A 251 8.77 1.35 -11.30
CA ALA A 251 8.91 2.29 -12.41
C ALA A 251 9.66 3.55 -11.97
N ILE A 252 10.70 3.90 -12.71
CA ILE A 252 11.55 5.07 -12.45
C ILE A 252 11.67 5.88 -13.73
N HIS A 253 11.46 7.18 -13.62
CA HIS A 253 11.57 8.09 -14.76
C HIS A 253 13.01 8.11 -15.30
N ARG A 254 13.18 8.14 -16.64
CA ARG A 254 14.51 8.07 -17.30
C ARG A 254 15.49 9.17 -16.88
N ALA A 255 14.96 10.33 -16.49
CA ALA A 255 15.76 11.46 -16.05
C ALA A 255 16.14 11.38 -14.56
N ASP A 256 15.66 10.39 -13.80
CA ASP A 256 15.94 10.25 -12.38
C ASP A 256 17.32 9.59 -12.17
N GLU A 257 18.18 10.23 -11.39
CA GLU A 257 19.51 9.72 -11.06
C GLU A 257 19.47 8.42 -10.26
N THR A 258 18.36 8.13 -9.56
CA THR A 258 18.10 6.87 -8.85
C THR A 258 18.22 5.66 -9.78
N LEU A 259 17.76 5.78 -11.03
CA LEU A 259 17.86 4.70 -12.03
C LEU A 259 19.31 4.30 -12.31
N THR A 260 20.21 5.26 -12.40
CA THR A 260 21.63 5.00 -12.64
C THR A 260 22.27 4.28 -11.45
N GLN A 261 21.93 4.66 -10.22
CA GLN A 261 22.45 4.02 -9.02
C GLN A 261 22.01 2.56 -8.92
N LEU A 262 20.73 2.28 -9.14
CA LEU A 262 20.20 0.90 -9.12
C LEU A 262 20.87 0.01 -10.19
N GLN A 263 21.12 0.53 -11.38
CA GLN A 263 21.84 -0.21 -12.42
C GLN A 263 23.28 -0.53 -12.01
N LEU A 264 23.98 0.40 -11.35
CA LEU A 264 25.33 0.18 -10.83
C LEU A 264 25.34 -0.87 -9.71
N ASP A 265 24.36 -0.86 -8.82
CA ASP A 265 24.28 -1.81 -7.72
C ASP A 265 23.99 -3.24 -8.21
N VAL A 266 23.13 -3.40 -9.21
CA VAL A 266 22.88 -4.70 -9.88
C VAL A 266 24.15 -5.21 -10.57
N LEU A 267 24.89 -4.36 -11.27
CA LEU A 267 26.14 -4.75 -11.94
C LEU A 267 27.23 -5.11 -10.93
N SER A 268 27.30 -4.43 -9.79
CA SER A 268 28.29 -4.72 -8.74
C SER A 268 28.03 -6.08 -8.06
N GLN A 269 26.77 -6.43 -7.84
CA GLN A 269 26.41 -7.74 -7.25
C GLN A 269 26.64 -8.89 -8.22
N SER A 270 26.41 -8.71 -9.52
CA SER A 270 26.68 -9.73 -10.54
C SER A 270 28.16 -9.96 -10.81
N SER A 271 29.05 -9.02 -10.41
CA SER A 271 30.50 -9.16 -10.53
C SER A 271 31.16 -9.82 -9.31
N ALA A 272 30.41 -9.98 -8.22
CA ALA A 272 30.87 -10.57 -6.96
C ALA A 272 30.42 -12.03 -6.75
N ALA A 273 29.61 -12.57 -7.67
CA ALA A 273 29.13 -13.95 -7.71
C ALA A 273 29.86 -14.76 -8.78
#